data_38e5b3264373087a10b87d8a13dea578
#
_entry.id   38e5b3264373087a10b87d8a13dea578
#
_cell.length_a   1.000
_cell.length_b   1.000
_cell.length_c   1.000
_cell.angle_alpha   90.00
_cell.angle_beta   90.00
_cell.angle_gamma   90.00
#
_symmetry.space_group_name_H-M   'P 1'
#
loop_
_entity.id
_entity.type
_entity.pdbx_description
1 polymer ?
#
loop_
_entity_poly.entity_id
_entity_poly.type
_entity_poly.pdbx_seq_one_letter_code
_entity_poly.pdbx_strand_id
1 'polypeptide(L)'
;MLFRGGEEGQIRKNLIENRHIQAIIGLPANIFFGTGIPTIVMVLRKKRDDDKVLIVDASKHFIKDGKNNKLQASDIKRIVDVVSNNRTVPKFSRLVSIDEIRANDYNLNIPRYVDSSEDAETWDVYASMFGGVPKSEVEQLEEYWNAWPSLKAELFRDNGVCYACDHDDIATVVRNNADVQAFIASYGQAISGLPVDLRSRLVEHPEQVDALGQETAIGKELDAMIAGTPLVDPYDAYQKLDDAWGGISIDLEVLGSEGFDAVRAVDPNMVVKKKGGKDVEVQDGWIGRVLPFDLVQRELLHDDLTAIEADDRRVQEIDSEIETILEGFDEDDKQNSDAINQDGDAFVAAELKKAVKAIGKNPASDFERGLVQAQKLFDETKKLKSGIKTKRNALEEKTRDTIKALSDDEARRLLEAKWITPLQKQLEELPNAVIDELIGKVNALKNKYATTYADVCGQIDEAEKELAGMLGDLTGNARDLAGLEELKALLGGE
;
A
#
# COMPACT_ATOMS: atom_id res chain seq x y z
N MET A 1 29.87 22.19 -2.00
CA MET A 1 31.09 21.48 -1.55
C MET A 1 31.56 20.39 -2.50
N LEU A 2 30.73 19.52 -3.01
CA LEU A 2 31.15 18.35 -3.83
C LEU A 2 31.82 18.72 -5.17
N PHE A 3 31.47 19.84 -5.81
CA PHE A 3 31.91 20.21 -7.15
C PHE A 3 32.35 21.67 -7.30
N ARG A 4 32.19 22.52 -6.28
CA ARG A 4 32.62 23.91 -6.34
C ARG A 4 34.14 24.02 -6.32
N GLY A 5 34.69 25.02 -7.02
CA GLY A 5 36.11 25.38 -7.02
C GLY A 5 36.53 26.27 -5.84
N GLY A 6 37.66 26.97 -5.96
CA GLY A 6 38.16 27.88 -4.93
C GLY A 6 38.58 27.17 -3.65
N GLU A 7 38.30 27.75 -2.49
CA GLU A 7 38.68 27.22 -1.17
C GLU A 7 38.01 25.86 -0.89
N GLU A 8 36.73 25.69 -1.24
CA GLU A 8 36.04 24.41 -1.10
C GLU A 8 36.70 23.28 -1.91
N GLY A 9 37.20 23.62 -3.12
CA GLY A 9 37.95 22.69 -3.96
C GLY A 9 39.29 22.28 -3.33
N GLN A 10 40.01 23.21 -2.72
CA GLN A 10 41.27 22.92 -2.02
C GLN A 10 41.08 22.04 -0.79
N ILE A 11 40.03 22.31 0.03
CA ILE A 11 39.68 21.48 1.17
C ILE A 11 39.34 20.06 0.72
N ARG A 12 38.51 19.93 -0.31
CA ARG A 12 38.11 18.62 -0.88
C ARG A 12 39.31 17.83 -1.38
N LYS A 13 40.20 18.49 -2.17
CA LYS A 13 41.45 17.90 -2.67
C LYS A 13 42.31 17.39 -1.50
N ASN A 14 42.52 18.22 -0.48
CA ASN A 14 43.29 17.83 0.70
C ASN A 14 42.68 16.61 1.42
N LEU A 15 41.39 16.60 1.62
CA LEU A 15 40.69 15.47 2.28
C LEU A 15 40.86 14.18 1.46
N ILE A 16 40.79 14.22 0.14
CA ILE A 16 40.94 13.07 -0.75
C ILE A 16 42.40 12.58 -0.75
N GLU A 17 43.37 13.47 -0.95
CA GLU A 17 44.78 13.11 -1.00
C GLU A 17 45.28 12.50 0.33
N ASN A 18 44.76 12.96 1.45
CA ASN A 18 45.04 12.40 2.76
C ASN A 18 44.14 11.21 3.13
N ARG A 19 43.30 10.70 2.20
CA ARG A 19 42.41 9.53 2.38
C ARG A 19 41.44 9.69 3.55
N HIS A 20 40.97 10.92 3.85
CA HIS A 20 40.09 11.18 4.96
C HIS A 20 38.63 10.93 4.64
N ILE A 21 38.22 10.93 3.35
CA ILE A 21 36.85 10.65 2.96
C ILE A 21 36.67 9.14 2.77
N GLN A 22 35.81 8.52 3.62
CA GLN A 22 35.44 7.11 3.50
C GLN A 22 34.28 6.92 2.56
N ALA A 23 33.17 7.66 2.79
CA ALA A 23 31.98 7.56 2.00
C ALA A 23 31.31 8.92 1.79
N ILE A 24 30.58 9.04 0.69
CA ILE A 24 29.67 10.15 0.38
C ILE A 24 28.31 9.53 0.08
N ILE A 25 27.29 9.93 0.83
CA ILE A 25 25.93 9.40 0.75
C ILE A 25 25.02 10.54 0.33
N GLY A 26 24.41 10.43 -0.86
CA GLY A 26 23.38 11.35 -1.34
C GLY A 26 22.02 10.98 -0.74
N LEU A 27 21.36 11.92 -0.09
CA LEU A 27 20.06 11.76 0.51
C LEU A 27 18.99 12.41 -0.36
N PRO A 28 17.70 12.00 -0.21
CA PRO A 28 16.58 12.59 -0.92
C PRO A 28 16.45 14.10 -0.68
N ALA A 29 15.89 14.81 -1.65
CA ALA A 29 15.41 16.18 -1.44
C ALA A 29 14.30 16.22 -0.37
N ASN A 30 14.03 17.38 0.19
CA ASN A 30 12.95 17.57 1.18
C ASN A 30 13.01 16.64 2.40
N ILE A 31 14.17 16.13 2.78
CA ILE A 31 14.34 15.27 3.95
C ILE A 31 14.50 16.08 5.24
N PHE A 32 14.95 17.33 5.15
CA PHE A 32 15.06 18.23 6.29
C PHE A 32 14.05 19.36 6.23
N PHE A 33 13.56 19.76 7.39
CA PHE A 33 12.63 20.89 7.49
C PHE A 33 13.26 22.18 6.94
N GLY A 34 12.49 22.93 6.16
CA GLY A 34 12.87 24.23 5.64
C GLY A 34 13.80 24.23 4.42
N THR A 35 14.15 23.10 3.85
CA THR A 35 14.95 23.02 2.62
C THR A 35 14.47 21.94 1.67
N GLY A 36 14.27 22.32 0.40
CA GLY A 36 13.97 21.40 -0.69
C GLY A 36 15.20 20.86 -1.42
N ILE A 37 16.40 21.20 -0.95
CA ILE A 37 17.66 20.85 -1.64
C ILE A 37 18.10 19.45 -1.20
N PRO A 38 18.54 18.57 -2.13
CA PRO A 38 19.18 17.32 -1.79
C PRO A 38 20.41 17.56 -0.92
N THR A 39 20.56 16.75 0.11
CA THR A 39 21.66 16.85 1.07
C THR A 39 22.56 15.62 0.98
N ILE A 40 23.74 15.71 1.60
CA ILE A 40 24.69 14.61 1.64
C ILE A 40 25.16 14.36 3.08
N VAL A 41 25.52 13.11 3.36
CA VAL A 41 26.33 12.74 4.51
C VAL A 41 27.72 12.37 4.02
N MET A 42 28.74 13.00 4.60
CA MET A 42 30.16 12.71 4.30
C MET A 42 30.78 12.01 5.52
N VAL A 43 31.21 10.77 5.32
CA VAL A 43 31.86 9.98 6.37
C VAL A 43 33.35 10.22 6.31
N LEU A 44 33.91 10.81 7.39
CA LEU A 44 35.33 11.14 7.50
C LEU A 44 36.04 10.24 8.50
N ARG A 45 37.25 9.79 8.14
CA ARG A 45 38.15 9.04 9.04
C ARG A 45 39.55 9.66 9.09
N LYS A 46 40.14 9.71 10.27
CA LYS A 46 41.50 10.29 10.46
C LYS A 46 42.61 9.44 9.83
N LYS A 47 42.45 8.12 9.82
CA LYS A 47 43.45 7.20 9.25
C LYS A 47 42.73 6.13 8.43
N ARG A 48 43.16 5.93 7.21
CA ARG A 48 42.71 4.86 6.31
C ARG A 48 43.89 4.41 5.46
N ASP A 49 44.00 3.11 5.25
CA ASP A 49 44.99 2.51 4.35
C ASP A 49 44.40 2.25 2.95
N ASP A 50 43.07 2.32 2.82
CA ASP A 50 42.32 2.14 1.58
C ASP A 50 42.36 3.43 0.72
N ASP A 51 42.53 3.27 -0.58
CA ASP A 51 42.63 4.34 -1.60
C ASP A 51 41.28 4.53 -2.37
N LYS A 52 40.19 3.97 -1.89
CA LYS A 52 38.88 4.09 -2.52
C LYS A 52 37.91 4.89 -1.67
N VAL A 53 37.00 5.60 -2.32
CA VAL A 53 35.90 6.31 -1.69
C VAL A 53 34.61 5.63 -2.11
N LEU A 54 33.74 5.27 -1.14
CA LEU A 54 32.42 4.74 -1.43
C LEU A 54 31.47 5.91 -1.74
N ILE A 55 30.84 5.87 -2.91
CA ILE A 55 29.81 6.83 -3.30
C ILE A 55 28.48 6.10 -3.32
N VAL A 56 27.50 6.62 -2.58
CA VAL A 56 26.17 6.06 -2.44
C VAL A 56 25.14 7.08 -2.90
N ASP A 57 24.24 6.68 -3.75
CA ASP A 57 23.06 7.46 -4.15
C ASP A 57 21.79 6.88 -3.57
N ALA A 58 21.37 7.40 -2.44
CA ALA A 58 20.09 7.07 -1.81
C ALA A 58 19.00 8.10 -2.12
N SER A 59 19.18 8.96 -3.10
CA SER A 59 18.26 10.07 -3.41
C SER A 59 16.86 9.64 -3.82
N LYS A 60 16.69 8.39 -4.29
CA LYS A 60 15.40 7.80 -4.71
C LYS A 60 14.76 6.90 -3.66
N HIS A 61 15.45 6.63 -2.56
CA HIS A 61 14.99 5.75 -1.48
C HIS A 61 14.29 6.57 -0.40
N PHE A 62 12.98 6.71 -0.49
CA PHE A 62 12.15 7.43 0.47
C PHE A 62 10.67 7.17 0.25
N ILE A 63 9.87 7.46 1.27
CA ILE A 63 8.42 7.59 1.17
C ILE A 63 8.01 9.05 1.35
N LYS A 64 6.82 9.40 0.86
CA LYS A 64 6.21 10.71 1.09
C LYS A 64 5.57 10.76 2.47
N ASP A 65 5.93 11.78 3.25
CA ASP A 65 5.29 12.11 4.52
C ASP A 65 4.81 13.56 4.46
N GLY A 66 3.58 13.74 4.03
CA GLY A 66 3.01 15.04 3.71
C GLY A 66 3.82 15.78 2.62
N LYS A 67 4.43 16.91 2.98
CA LYS A 67 5.27 17.72 2.07
C LYS A 67 6.73 17.29 2.05
N ASN A 68 7.14 16.43 2.99
CA ASN A 68 8.52 16.01 3.16
C ASN A 68 8.75 14.59 2.60
N ASN A 69 10.01 14.25 2.44
CA ASN A 69 10.45 12.89 2.17
C ASN A 69 11.00 12.29 3.47
N LYS A 70 10.74 11.02 3.71
CA LYS A 70 11.20 10.29 4.89
C LYS A 70 11.91 9.02 4.45
N LEU A 71 13.10 8.75 5.01
CA LEU A 71 13.75 7.46 4.90
C LEU A 71 13.02 6.46 5.79
N GLN A 72 12.75 5.29 5.24
CA GLN A 72 12.27 4.15 6.01
C GLN A 72 13.43 3.46 6.73
N ALA A 73 13.15 2.59 7.67
CA ALA A 73 14.17 1.82 8.37
C ALA A 73 14.95 0.92 7.41
N SER A 74 14.28 0.35 6.40
CA SER A 74 14.90 -0.40 5.30
C SER A 74 15.92 0.42 4.52
N ASP A 75 15.59 1.69 4.19
CA ASP A 75 16.50 2.59 3.48
C ASP A 75 17.75 2.89 4.32
N ILE A 76 17.54 3.17 5.61
CA ILE A 76 18.64 3.43 6.55
C ILE A 76 19.53 2.20 6.70
N LYS A 77 18.92 1.01 6.88
CA LYS A 77 19.64 -0.26 6.98
C LYS A 77 20.46 -0.53 5.71
N ARG A 78 19.86 -0.35 4.53
CA ARG A 78 20.54 -0.52 3.24
C ARG A 78 21.78 0.39 3.13
N ILE A 79 21.64 1.67 3.48
CA ILE A 79 22.74 2.63 3.49
C ILE A 79 23.84 2.17 4.47
N VAL A 80 23.47 1.79 5.69
CA VAL A 80 24.42 1.37 6.73
C VAL A 80 25.14 0.08 6.33
N ASP A 81 24.43 -0.91 5.81
CA ASP A 81 25.03 -2.18 5.36
C ASP A 81 26.01 -1.97 4.21
N VAL A 82 25.65 -1.15 3.23
CA VAL A 82 26.52 -0.84 2.08
C VAL A 82 27.77 -0.08 2.54
N VAL A 83 27.63 0.89 3.43
CA VAL A 83 28.76 1.68 3.95
C VAL A 83 29.67 0.84 4.86
N SER A 84 29.08 0.02 5.73
CA SER A 84 29.84 -0.82 6.69
C SER A 84 30.63 -1.92 5.98
N ASN A 85 30.07 -2.48 4.91
CA ASN A 85 30.69 -3.56 4.15
C ASN A 85 31.41 -3.10 2.86
N ASN A 86 31.50 -1.79 2.59
CA ASN A 86 32.08 -1.21 1.39
C ASN A 86 31.57 -1.88 0.09
N ARG A 87 30.25 -2.06 -0.04
CA ARG A 87 29.65 -2.79 -1.17
C ARG A 87 29.42 -1.87 -2.37
N THR A 88 29.71 -2.38 -3.56
CA THR A 88 29.21 -1.82 -4.82
C THR A 88 27.88 -2.50 -5.15
N VAL A 89 26.82 -1.70 -5.33
CA VAL A 89 25.48 -2.15 -5.69
C VAL A 89 25.05 -1.36 -6.94
N PRO A 90 24.65 -2.02 -8.03
CA PRO A 90 24.20 -1.35 -9.26
C PRO A 90 23.13 -0.28 -8.95
N LYS A 91 23.20 0.86 -9.64
CA LYS A 91 22.29 2.02 -9.49
C LYS A 91 22.22 2.64 -8.08
N PHE A 92 22.95 2.11 -7.08
CA PHE A 92 22.90 2.57 -5.70
C PHE A 92 24.26 2.98 -5.12
N SER A 93 25.33 2.19 -5.33
CA SER A 93 26.63 2.50 -4.75
C SER A 93 27.79 2.01 -5.60
N ARG A 94 28.94 2.72 -5.51
CA ARG A 94 30.17 2.36 -6.20
C ARG A 94 31.40 2.73 -5.38
N LEU A 95 32.38 1.81 -5.31
CA LEU A 95 33.73 2.08 -4.82
C LEU A 95 34.53 2.73 -5.93
N VAL A 96 34.96 3.97 -5.72
CA VAL A 96 35.69 4.80 -6.68
C VAL A 96 37.15 5.00 -6.21
N SER A 97 38.11 4.74 -7.07
CA SER A 97 39.54 4.95 -6.73
C SER A 97 39.89 6.44 -6.65
N ILE A 98 40.88 6.77 -5.84
CA ILE A 98 41.39 8.16 -5.76
C ILE A 98 41.93 8.62 -7.13
N ASP A 99 42.52 7.72 -7.93
CA ASP A 99 43.02 8.06 -9.26
C ASP A 99 41.88 8.46 -10.22
N GLU A 100 40.76 7.77 -10.17
CA GLU A 100 39.58 8.15 -10.94
C GLU A 100 39.01 9.51 -10.48
N ILE A 101 39.01 9.76 -9.17
CA ILE A 101 38.59 11.06 -8.62
C ILE A 101 39.52 12.19 -9.06
N ARG A 102 40.85 11.94 -9.10
CA ARG A 102 41.86 12.89 -9.63
C ARG A 102 41.59 13.17 -11.10
N ALA A 103 41.35 12.14 -11.92
CA ALA A 103 41.04 12.28 -13.33
C ALA A 103 39.76 13.09 -13.59
N ASN A 104 38.86 13.14 -12.62
CA ASN A 104 37.65 13.95 -12.62
C ASN A 104 37.81 15.31 -11.90
N ASP A 105 39.04 15.86 -11.81
CA ASP A 105 39.33 17.14 -11.15
C ASP A 105 38.83 17.24 -9.70
N TYR A 106 38.88 16.14 -8.96
CA TYR A 106 38.36 16.02 -7.60
C TYR A 106 36.87 16.37 -7.46
N ASN A 107 36.12 16.26 -8.54
CA ASN A 107 34.68 16.45 -8.52
C ASN A 107 34.01 15.21 -7.93
N LEU A 108 33.27 15.38 -6.84
CA LEU A 108 32.59 14.31 -6.11
C LEU A 108 31.10 14.32 -6.34
N ASN A 109 30.61 14.91 -7.44
CA ASN A 109 29.20 14.88 -7.78
C ASN A 109 28.75 13.45 -8.03
N ILE A 110 27.77 12.97 -7.24
CA ILE A 110 27.35 11.57 -7.17
C ILE A 110 26.97 10.98 -8.54
N PRO A 111 26.16 11.66 -9.40
CA PRO A 111 25.78 11.12 -10.72
C PRO A 111 26.96 10.86 -11.68
N ARG A 112 28.14 11.33 -11.38
CA ARG A 112 29.36 11.00 -12.18
C ARG A 112 29.86 9.56 -11.95
N TYR A 113 29.50 8.99 -10.80
CA TYR A 113 30.03 7.70 -10.34
C TYR A 113 28.95 6.66 -10.16
N VAL A 114 27.76 7.07 -9.80
CA VAL A 114 26.58 6.23 -9.63
C VAL A 114 25.46 6.80 -10.50
N ASP A 115 25.12 6.07 -11.55
CA ASP A 115 23.96 6.40 -12.37
C ASP A 115 22.73 5.69 -11.80
N SER A 116 21.95 6.43 -11.03
CA SER A 116 20.67 6.00 -10.47
C SER A 116 19.49 6.38 -11.36
N SER A 117 19.73 6.91 -12.58
CA SER A 117 18.65 7.25 -13.50
C SER A 117 17.85 5.99 -13.89
N GLU A 118 16.58 6.20 -14.14
CA GLU A 118 15.77 5.20 -14.83
C GLU A 118 16.22 5.13 -16.27
N ASP A 119 16.17 3.93 -16.84
CA ASP A 119 16.48 3.76 -18.25
C ASP A 119 15.45 4.55 -19.06
N ALA A 120 15.92 5.22 -20.12
CA ALA A 120 15.03 5.99 -20.97
C ALA A 120 13.97 5.07 -21.57
N GLU A 121 12.72 5.50 -21.56
CA GLU A 121 11.66 4.78 -22.23
C GLU A 121 11.98 4.69 -23.73
N THR A 122 12.04 3.47 -24.24
CA THR A 122 12.30 3.22 -25.66
C THR A 122 11.03 2.71 -26.34
N TRP A 123 10.80 3.12 -27.57
CA TRP A 123 9.71 2.64 -28.41
C TRP A 123 10.29 1.87 -29.58
N ASP A 124 9.86 0.62 -29.74
CA ASP A 124 10.21 -0.18 -30.91
C ASP A 124 9.31 0.19 -32.07
N VAL A 125 9.91 0.60 -33.20
CA VAL A 125 9.17 1.05 -34.38
C VAL A 125 8.36 -0.09 -35.00
N TYR A 126 8.93 -1.30 -35.04
CA TYR A 126 8.23 -2.45 -35.61
C TYR A 126 7.00 -2.83 -34.80
N ALA A 127 7.16 -2.92 -33.48
CA ALA A 127 6.04 -3.21 -32.57
C ALA A 127 4.96 -2.12 -32.61
N SER A 128 5.36 -0.85 -32.73
CA SER A 128 4.41 0.27 -32.88
C SER A 128 3.63 0.23 -34.19
N MET A 129 4.22 -0.33 -35.26
CA MET A 129 3.55 -0.45 -36.55
C MET A 129 2.68 -1.70 -36.68
N PHE A 130 3.16 -2.83 -36.19
CA PHE A 130 2.60 -4.16 -36.47
C PHE A 130 2.14 -4.92 -35.22
N GLY A 131 2.35 -4.36 -34.05
CA GLY A 131 1.99 -5.00 -32.77
C GLY A 131 3.03 -6.01 -32.29
N GLY A 132 2.74 -6.57 -31.12
CA GLY A 132 3.62 -7.50 -30.41
C GLY A 132 4.54 -6.80 -29.40
N VAL A 133 5.19 -7.58 -28.56
CA VAL A 133 6.11 -7.08 -27.52
C VAL A 133 7.55 -7.30 -27.98
N PRO A 134 8.40 -6.24 -28.01
CA PRO A 134 9.78 -6.39 -28.45
C PRO A 134 10.56 -7.37 -27.59
N LYS A 135 11.35 -8.24 -28.22
CA LYS A 135 12.18 -9.23 -27.51
C LYS A 135 13.13 -8.56 -26.53
N SER A 136 13.73 -7.41 -26.91
CA SER A 136 14.65 -6.65 -26.07
C SER A 136 14.01 -6.13 -24.78
N GLU A 137 12.72 -5.77 -24.81
CA GLU A 137 12.01 -5.30 -23.62
C GLU A 137 11.60 -6.47 -22.70
N VAL A 138 11.24 -7.62 -23.26
CA VAL A 138 10.99 -8.85 -22.48
C VAL A 138 12.27 -9.35 -21.82
N GLU A 139 13.44 -9.24 -22.49
CA GLU A 139 14.73 -9.63 -21.91
C GLU A 139 15.16 -8.73 -20.75
N GLN A 140 14.68 -7.49 -20.64
CA GLN A 140 14.93 -6.64 -19.47
C GLN A 140 14.37 -7.21 -18.17
N LEU A 141 13.45 -8.18 -18.24
CA LEU A 141 12.88 -8.90 -17.11
C LEU A 141 13.66 -10.21 -16.80
N GLU A 142 14.94 -10.29 -17.18
CA GLU A 142 15.79 -11.48 -17.08
C GLU A 142 15.84 -12.03 -15.64
N GLU A 143 15.81 -11.20 -14.62
CA GLU A 143 15.81 -11.61 -13.22
C GLU A 143 14.62 -12.54 -12.89
N TYR A 144 13.44 -12.27 -13.44
CA TYR A 144 12.25 -13.09 -13.27
C TYR A 144 12.34 -14.40 -14.09
N TRP A 145 12.87 -14.31 -15.32
CA TRP A 145 13.03 -15.50 -16.16
C TRP A 145 14.09 -16.47 -15.62
N ASN A 146 15.10 -15.96 -14.92
CA ASN A 146 16.08 -16.78 -14.22
C ASN A 146 15.49 -17.47 -12.99
N ALA A 147 14.60 -16.79 -12.27
CA ALA A 147 13.92 -17.35 -11.11
C ALA A 147 12.78 -18.31 -11.51
N TRP A 148 12.07 -18.02 -12.61
CA TRP A 148 10.91 -18.78 -13.10
C TRP A 148 11.07 -19.15 -14.59
N PRO A 149 11.93 -20.16 -14.90
CA PRO A 149 12.35 -20.44 -16.28
C PRO A 149 11.22 -20.83 -17.22
N SER A 150 10.16 -21.49 -16.73
CA SER A 150 9.02 -21.92 -17.57
C SER A 150 8.07 -20.77 -17.89
N LEU A 151 8.02 -19.71 -17.08
CA LEU A 151 7.01 -18.67 -17.14
C LEU A 151 7.11 -17.84 -18.43
N LYS A 152 8.34 -17.52 -18.88
CA LYS A 152 8.54 -16.75 -20.11
C LYS A 152 7.90 -17.42 -21.33
N ALA A 153 8.09 -18.73 -21.48
CA ALA A 153 7.55 -19.49 -22.61
C ALA A 153 6.02 -19.67 -22.53
N GLU A 154 5.47 -19.60 -21.31
CA GLU A 154 4.02 -19.65 -21.09
C GLU A 154 3.36 -18.31 -21.44
N LEU A 155 4.00 -17.18 -21.07
CA LEU A 155 3.45 -15.83 -21.32
C LEU A 155 3.65 -15.33 -22.74
N PHE A 156 4.75 -15.73 -23.38
CA PHE A 156 5.20 -15.16 -24.64
C PHE A 156 5.44 -16.21 -25.70
N ARG A 157 4.74 -16.12 -26.82
CA ARG A 157 4.95 -16.93 -28.02
C ARG A 157 5.85 -16.18 -29.01
N ASP A 158 6.93 -16.81 -29.46
CA ASP A 158 7.81 -16.22 -30.46
C ASP A 158 7.08 -16.05 -31.80
N ASN A 159 7.04 -14.82 -32.31
CA ASN A 159 6.42 -14.46 -33.59
C ASN A 159 7.48 -13.95 -34.63
N GLY A 160 8.75 -14.34 -34.47
CA GLY A 160 9.86 -13.94 -35.33
C GLY A 160 10.53 -12.65 -34.86
N VAL A 161 10.02 -11.48 -35.15
CA VAL A 161 10.60 -10.17 -34.76
C VAL A 161 10.27 -9.81 -33.30
N CYS A 162 9.00 -9.99 -32.91
CA CYS A 162 8.49 -9.72 -31.58
C CYS A 162 7.97 -10.99 -30.91
N TYR A 163 7.59 -10.88 -29.65
CA TYR A 163 6.75 -11.85 -28.97
C TYR A 163 5.28 -11.48 -29.10
N ALA A 164 4.40 -12.47 -29.19
CA ALA A 164 2.96 -12.32 -29.00
C ALA A 164 2.63 -12.68 -27.54
N CYS A 165 1.81 -11.85 -26.89
CA CYS A 165 1.24 -12.08 -25.57
C CYS A 165 -0.28 -12.19 -25.72
N ASP A 166 -0.77 -13.42 -25.95
CA ASP A 166 -2.17 -13.68 -26.35
C ASP A 166 -3.10 -13.89 -25.12
N HIS A 167 -2.60 -13.71 -23.90
CA HIS A 167 -3.35 -13.92 -22.66
C HIS A 167 -4.13 -12.67 -22.25
N ASP A 168 -5.43 -12.82 -21.99
CA ASP A 168 -6.27 -11.73 -21.48
C ASP A 168 -6.05 -11.51 -19.97
N ASP A 169 -5.87 -12.59 -19.22
CA ASP A 169 -5.61 -12.58 -17.79
C ASP A 169 -4.19 -13.08 -17.49
N ILE A 170 -3.23 -12.15 -17.52
CA ILE A 170 -1.82 -12.41 -17.20
C ILE A 170 -1.67 -12.82 -15.74
N ALA A 171 -2.46 -12.25 -14.83
CA ALA A 171 -2.36 -12.55 -13.42
C ALA A 171 -2.65 -14.01 -13.12
N THR A 172 -3.68 -14.59 -13.74
CA THR A 172 -4.01 -16.01 -13.61
C THR A 172 -2.89 -16.90 -14.14
N VAL A 173 -2.29 -16.56 -15.29
CA VAL A 173 -1.18 -17.34 -15.87
C VAL A 173 0.03 -17.35 -14.95
N VAL A 174 0.47 -16.16 -14.50
CA VAL A 174 1.63 -16.01 -13.61
C VAL A 174 1.42 -16.75 -12.29
N ARG A 175 0.28 -16.54 -11.65
CA ARG A 175 0.00 -17.15 -10.33
C ARG A 175 -0.16 -18.66 -10.38
N ASN A 176 -0.61 -19.24 -11.49
CA ASN A 176 -0.76 -20.70 -11.65
C ASN A 176 0.51 -21.40 -12.17
N ASN A 177 1.53 -20.65 -12.59
CA ASN A 177 2.76 -21.23 -13.10
C ASN A 177 3.48 -22.05 -12.01
N ALA A 178 4.02 -23.22 -12.38
CA ALA A 178 4.62 -24.15 -11.45
C ALA A 178 5.87 -23.61 -10.74
N ASP A 179 6.71 -22.85 -11.46
CA ASP A 179 7.93 -22.24 -10.87
C ASP A 179 7.56 -21.14 -9.86
N VAL A 180 6.53 -20.36 -10.16
CA VAL A 180 6.00 -19.32 -9.25
C VAL A 180 5.42 -19.97 -8.00
N GLN A 181 4.66 -21.04 -8.12
CA GLN A 181 4.12 -21.76 -6.96
C GLN A 181 5.23 -22.41 -6.13
N ALA A 182 6.26 -22.96 -6.78
CA ALA A 182 7.43 -23.49 -6.09
C ALA A 182 8.22 -22.39 -5.36
N PHE A 183 8.33 -21.21 -5.93
CA PHE A 183 8.94 -20.04 -5.31
C PHE A 183 8.20 -19.62 -4.04
N ILE A 184 6.86 -19.50 -4.08
CA ILE A 184 6.02 -19.17 -2.90
C ILE A 184 6.23 -20.23 -1.81
N ALA A 185 6.19 -21.52 -2.17
CA ALA A 185 6.35 -22.61 -1.22
C ALA A 185 7.75 -22.64 -0.59
N SER A 186 8.80 -22.39 -1.38
CA SER A 186 10.19 -22.33 -0.92
C SER A 186 10.40 -21.18 0.07
N TYR A 187 9.87 -20.01 -0.24
CA TYR A 187 9.91 -18.85 0.66
C TYR A 187 9.18 -19.14 1.98
N GLY A 188 7.94 -19.65 1.90
CA GLY A 188 7.16 -20.01 3.08
C GLY A 188 7.90 -21.04 3.96
N GLN A 189 8.59 -21.99 3.35
CA GLN A 189 9.43 -22.95 4.08
C GLN A 189 10.63 -22.28 4.75
N ALA A 190 11.28 -21.31 4.08
CA ALA A 190 12.43 -20.60 4.62
C ALA A 190 12.10 -19.83 5.90
N ILE A 191 10.91 -19.22 5.98
CA ILE A 191 10.46 -18.43 7.14
C ILE A 191 9.64 -19.26 8.15
N SER A 192 9.34 -20.53 7.89
CA SER A 192 8.42 -21.35 8.70
C SER A 192 8.84 -21.52 10.16
N GLY A 193 10.14 -21.44 10.46
CA GLY A 193 10.68 -21.52 11.81
C GLY A 193 10.59 -20.22 12.62
N LEU A 194 10.38 -19.08 11.93
CA LEU A 194 10.42 -17.76 12.53
C LEU A 194 9.41 -17.57 13.68
N PRO A 195 8.13 -17.98 13.56
CA PRO A 195 7.15 -17.78 14.65
C PRO A 195 7.56 -18.50 15.95
N VAL A 196 8.11 -19.70 15.84
CA VAL A 196 8.58 -20.48 17.02
C VAL A 196 9.77 -19.81 17.69
N ASP A 197 10.71 -19.30 16.89
CA ASP A 197 11.86 -18.56 17.39
C ASP A 197 11.46 -17.24 18.05
N LEU A 198 10.61 -16.46 17.41
CA LEU A 198 10.08 -15.21 17.97
C LEU A 198 9.31 -15.45 19.27
N ARG A 199 8.49 -16.51 19.34
CA ARG A 199 7.79 -16.89 20.57
C ARG A 199 8.76 -17.15 21.69
N SER A 200 9.79 -17.98 21.45
CA SER A 200 10.81 -18.30 22.44
C SER A 200 11.55 -17.08 22.96
N ARG A 201 11.85 -16.10 22.10
CA ARG A 201 12.63 -14.91 22.44
C ARG A 201 11.82 -13.79 23.08
N LEU A 202 10.60 -13.58 22.61
CA LEU A 202 9.82 -12.39 22.95
C LEU A 202 8.68 -12.69 23.92
N VAL A 203 8.12 -13.92 23.92
CA VAL A 203 6.87 -14.23 24.61
C VAL A 203 7.06 -15.07 25.87
N GLU A 204 8.08 -15.93 25.90
CA GLU A 204 8.27 -16.81 27.08
C GLU A 204 8.65 -16.03 28.34
N HIS A 205 9.57 -15.05 28.22
CA HIS A 205 10.04 -14.19 29.33
C HIS A 205 10.14 -12.73 28.87
N PRO A 206 9.00 -12.08 28.47
CA PRO A 206 9.02 -10.76 27.88
C PRO A 206 9.56 -9.67 28.82
N GLU A 207 9.47 -9.87 30.12
CA GLU A 207 10.00 -8.95 31.15
C GLU A 207 11.55 -8.92 31.24
N GLN A 208 12.24 -9.84 30.56
CA GLN A 208 13.69 -9.95 30.54
C GLN A 208 14.32 -9.61 29.18
N VAL A 209 13.51 -9.21 28.20
CA VAL A 209 13.95 -9.00 26.82
C VAL A 209 14.65 -7.64 26.67
N ASP A 210 15.88 -7.65 26.15
CA ASP A 210 16.54 -6.45 25.63
C ASP A 210 15.97 -6.12 24.25
N ALA A 211 15.01 -5.20 24.18
CA ALA A 211 14.31 -4.86 22.95
C ALA A 211 15.27 -4.45 21.81
N LEU A 212 16.25 -3.60 22.10
CA LEU A 212 17.19 -3.11 21.06
C LEU A 212 18.11 -4.22 20.54
N GLY A 213 18.62 -5.06 21.44
CA GLY A 213 19.47 -6.18 21.06
C GLY A 213 18.73 -7.23 20.25
N GLN A 214 17.48 -7.52 20.61
CA GLN A 214 16.66 -8.52 19.92
C GLN A 214 16.23 -8.08 18.53
N GLU A 215 15.83 -6.82 18.33
CA GLU A 215 15.52 -6.30 17.00
C GLU A 215 16.67 -6.53 16.01
N THR A 216 17.89 -6.16 16.44
CA THR A 216 19.09 -6.34 15.63
C THR A 216 19.38 -7.82 15.33
N ALA A 217 19.17 -8.70 16.30
CA ALA A 217 19.40 -10.14 16.14
C ALA A 217 18.37 -10.77 15.18
N ILE A 218 17.09 -10.49 15.39
CA ILE A 218 15.98 -10.98 14.56
C ILE A 218 16.13 -10.47 13.11
N GLY A 219 16.49 -9.19 12.92
CA GLY A 219 16.73 -8.64 11.60
C GLY A 219 17.84 -9.35 10.84
N LYS A 220 18.95 -9.72 11.51
CA LYS A 220 20.04 -10.50 10.88
C LYS A 220 19.63 -11.92 10.53
N GLU A 221 18.85 -12.55 11.38
CA GLU A 221 18.37 -13.92 11.13
C GLU A 221 17.34 -13.93 9.99
N LEU A 222 16.45 -12.96 9.93
CA LEU A 222 15.51 -12.78 8.84
C LEU A 222 16.27 -12.59 7.51
N ASP A 223 17.31 -11.73 7.49
CA ASP A 223 18.20 -11.58 6.33
C ASP A 223 18.81 -12.95 5.91
N ALA A 224 19.24 -13.76 6.86
CA ALA A 224 19.86 -15.07 6.59
C ALA A 224 18.83 -16.10 6.09
N MET A 225 17.61 -16.10 6.62
CA MET A 225 16.54 -17.02 6.19
C MET A 225 16.14 -16.79 4.75
N ILE A 226 16.07 -15.52 4.30
CA ILE A 226 15.61 -15.18 2.95
C ILE A 226 16.73 -15.00 1.93
N ALA A 227 18.01 -14.99 2.36
CA ALA A 227 19.17 -14.79 1.47
C ALA A 227 19.25 -15.77 0.29
N GLY A 228 18.61 -16.93 0.38
CA GLY A 228 18.54 -17.95 -0.68
C GLY A 228 17.33 -17.83 -1.60
N THR A 229 16.41 -16.89 -1.32
CA THR A 229 15.19 -16.73 -2.11
C THR A 229 15.40 -15.63 -3.15
N PRO A 230 15.35 -15.95 -4.45
CA PRO A 230 15.51 -14.94 -5.49
C PRO A 230 14.37 -13.94 -5.46
N LEU A 231 14.61 -12.73 -5.95
CA LEU A 231 13.64 -11.65 -6.14
C LEU A 231 13.08 -11.00 -4.86
N VAL A 232 13.11 -11.66 -3.71
CA VAL A 232 12.67 -11.03 -2.45
C VAL A 232 13.81 -10.17 -1.90
N ASP A 233 13.54 -8.87 -1.74
CA ASP A 233 14.51 -7.96 -1.13
C ASP A 233 14.53 -8.13 0.40
N PRO A 234 15.68 -8.47 1.02
CA PRO A 234 15.79 -8.57 2.47
C PRO A 234 15.41 -7.27 3.21
N TYR A 235 15.60 -6.14 2.59
CA TYR A 235 15.25 -4.85 3.19
C TYR A 235 13.75 -4.63 3.31
N ASP A 236 12.94 -5.19 2.40
CA ASP A 236 11.49 -5.16 2.52
C ASP A 236 11.01 -6.00 3.70
N ALA A 237 11.61 -7.16 3.92
CA ALA A 237 11.34 -7.98 5.09
C ALA A 237 11.76 -7.27 6.40
N TYR A 238 12.91 -6.62 6.39
CA TYR A 238 13.34 -5.80 7.53
C TYR A 238 12.37 -4.65 7.83
N GLN A 239 11.81 -4.01 6.79
CA GLN A 239 10.79 -2.97 7.01
C GLN A 239 9.54 -3.52 7.70
N LYS A 240 9.08 -4.73 7.35
CA LYS A 240 7.95 -5.36 8.06
C LYS A 240 8.26 -5.63 9.52
N LEU A 241 9.50 -6.04 9.81
CA LEU A 241 9.96 -6.21 11.18
C LEU A 241 9.95 -4.87 11.95
N ASP A 242 10.54 -3.80 11.38
CA ASP A 242 10.61 -2.48 12.02
C ASP A 242 9.21 -1.88 12.25
N ASP A 243 8.32 -2.00 11.26
CA ASP A 243 6.93 -1.53 11.38
C ASP A 243 6.19 -2.22 12.54
N ALA A 244 6.42 -3.52 12.76
CA ALA A 244 5.87 -4.26 13.89
C ALA A 244 6.60 -3.93 15.20
N TRP A 245 7.92 -3.70 15.12
CA TRP A 245 8.79 -3.54 16.29
C TRP A 245 8.46 -2.33 17.12
N GLY A 246 8.00 -1.23 16.49
CA GLY A 246 7.60 -0.03 17.22
C GLY A 246 6.56 -0.29 18.31
N GLY A 247 5.58 -1.16 18.05
CA GLY A 247 4.59 -1.58 19.04
C GLY A 247 5.13 -2.61 20.03
N ILE A 248 5.92 -3.55 19.56
CA ILE A 248 6.52 -4.60 20.39
C ILE A 248 7.48 -4.00 21.43
N SER A 249 8.36 -3.08 21.03
CA SER A 249 9.34 -2.47 21.92
C SER A 249 8.71 -1.69 23.06
N ILE A 250 7.63 -0.95 22.80
CA ILE A 250 6.87 -0.22 23.83
C ILE A 250 6.30 -1.20 24.86
N ASP A 251 5.68 -2.28 24.41
CA ASP A 251 5.14 -3.29 25.31
C ASP A 251 6.25 -3.98 26.13
N LEU A 252 7.39 -4.31 25.50
CA LEU A 252 8.53 -4.90 26.19
C LEU A 252 9.13 -3.96 27.26
N GLU A 253 9.18 -2.65 27.01
CA GLU A 253 9.59 -1.66 28.01
C GLU A 253 8.63 -1.61 29.20
N VAL A 254 7.32 -1.67 28.96
CA VAL A 254 6.31 -1.76 30.02
C VAL A 254 6.49 -3.04 30.81
N LEU A 255 6.62 -4.19 30.17
CA LEU A 255 6.80 -5.49 30.84
C LEU A 255 8.12 -5.59 31.57
N GLY A 256 9.19 -5.00 31.01
CA GLY A 256 10.50 -4.93 31.71
C GLY A 256 10.50 -4.07 32.95
N SER A 257 9.68 -3.01 32.98
CA SER A 257 9.60 -2.10 34.13
C SER A 257 8.59 -2.53 35.20
N GLU A 258 7.46 -3.10 34.80
CA GLU A 258 6.34 -3.44 35.71
C GLU A 258 6.18 -4.94 35.95
N GLY A 259 6.90 -5.78 35.20
CA GLY A 259 6.79 -7.24 35.26
C GLY A 259 5.68 -7.80 34.37
N PHE A 260 5.63 -9.13 34.25
CA PHE A 260 4.68 -9.85 33.37
C PHE A 260 3.21 -9.55 33.70
N ASP A 261 2.89 -9.27 34.98
CA ASP A 261 1.52 -8.96 35.41
C ASP A 261 0.94 -7.70 34.77
N ALA A 262 1.76 -6.81 34.19
CA ALA A 262 1.30 -5.66 33.41
C ALA A 262 0.44 -6.05 32.21
N VAL A 263 0.56 -7.28 31.69
CA VAL A 263 -0.32 -7.84 30.62
C VAL A 263 -1.78 -7.84 31.06
N ARG A 264 -2.06 -8.03 32.39
CA ARG A 264 -3.41 -8.06 32.96
C ARG A 264 -3.89 -6.69 33.44
N ALA A 265 -3.07 -5.66 33.29
CA ALA A 265 -3.43 -4.31 33.70
C ALA A 265 -4.40 -3.65 32.71
N VAL A 266 -5.42 -3.01 33.28
CA VAL A 266 -6.43 -2.25 32.53
C VAL A 266 -6.56 -0.88 33.17
N ASP A 267 -6.39 0.15 32.36
CA ASP A 267 -6.43 1.56 32.78
C ASP A 267 -7.70 2.27 32.30
N PRO A 268 -8.16 3.31 33.01
CA PRO A 268 -9.22 4.17 32.50
C PRO A 268 -8.77 4.85 31.20
N ASN A 269 -9.59 4.76 30.12
CA ASN A 269 -9.33 5.49 28.89
C ASN A 269 -9.73 6.97 29.08
N MET A 270 -8.74 7.84 29.24
CA MET A 270 -8.96 9.28 29.44
C MET A 270 -8.94 10.01 28.10
N VAL A 271 -10.03 10.66 27.76
CA VAL A 271 -10.18 11.44 26.50
C VAL A 271 -10.54 12.89 26.79
N VAL A 272 -10.04 13.80 25.97
CA VAL A 272 -10.38 15.21 26.07
C VAL A 272 -11.67 15.48 25.25
N LYS A 273 -12.74 15.86 25.94
CA LYS A 273 -14.02 16.25 25.30
C LYS A 273 -14.30 17.75 25.54
N LYS A 274 -14.82 18.42 24.52
CA LYS A 274 -15.29 19.81 24.67
C LYS A 274 -16.61 19.87 25.42
N LYS A 275 -16.61 20.46 26.60
CA LYS A 275 -17.80 20.69 27.42
C LYS A 275 -17.92 22.18 27.74
N GLY A 276 -18.98 22.82 27.20
CA GLY A 276 -19.17 24.25 27.41
C GLY A 276 -18.05 25.14 26.83
N GLY A 277 -17.40 24.72 25.72
CA GLY A 277 -16.31 25.48 25.09
C GLY A 277 -14.93 25.29 25.74
N LYS A 278 -14.82 24.47 26.80
CA LYS A 278 -13.56 24.13 27.47
C LYS A 278 -13.22 22.69 27.22
N ASP A 279 -11.94 22.40 27.06
CA ASP A 279 -11.42 21.05 26.99
C ASP A 279 -11.44 20.45 28.41
N VAL A 280 -12.15 19.33 28.59
CA VAL A 280 -12.28 18.61 29.85
C VAL A 280 -11.88 17.15 29.61
N GLU A 281 -10.99 16.66 30.45
CA GLU A 281 -10.59 15.26 30.44
C GLU A 281 -11.68 14.43 31.13
N VAL A 282 -12.19 13.42 30.43
CA VAL A 282 -13.23 12.52 30.92
C VAL A 282 -12.87 11.08 30.61
N GLN A 283 -13.26 10.17 31.48
CA GLN A 283 -13.11 8.75 31.22
C GLN A 283 -14.12 8.33 30.15
N ASP A 284 -13.64 7.63 29.12
CA ASP A 284 -14.43 7.07 28.03
C ASP A 284 -14.07 5.60 27.85
N GLY A 285 -14.57 4.80 28.77
CA GLY A 285 -14.29 3.37 28.81
C GLY A 285 -12.93 3.00 29.43
N TRP A 286 -12.41 1.86 28.97
CA TRP A 286 -11.20 1.23 29.49
C TRP A 286 -10.23 0.89 28.36
N ILE A 287 -8.95 0.84 28.69
CA ILE A 287 -7.89 0.42 27.78
C ILE A 287 -6.96 -0.58 28.46
N GLY A 288 -6.60 -1.65 27.78
CA GLY A 288 -5.58 -2.57 28.28
C GLY A 288 -4.19 -1.95 28.15
N ARG A 289 -3.37 -2.09 29.17
CA ARG A 289 -2.03 -1.50 29.20
C ARG A 289 -1.11 -2.09 28.13
N VAL A 290 -1.17 -3.40 27.95
CA VAL A 290 -0.42 -4.15 26.93
C VAL A 290 -1.36 -4.77 25.91
N LEU A 291 -2.47 -5.39 26.33
CA LEU A 291 -3.39 -6.09 25.44
C LEU A 291 -4.55 -5.18 25.02
N PRO A 292 -4.67 -4.86 23.71
CA PRO A 292 -5.81 -4.08 23.24
C PRO A 292 -7.12 -4.86 23.37
N PHE A 293 -8.21 -4.15 23.66
CA PHE A 293 -9.53 -4.74 23.89
C PHE A 293 -10.07 -5.49 22.66
N ASP A 294 -9.89 -4.94 21.47
CA ASP A 294 -10.32 -5.57 20.24
C ASP A 294 -9.64 -6.92 19.97
N LEU A 295 -8.36 -7.07 20.34
CA LEU A 295 -7.68 -8.35 20.25
C LEU A 295 -8.31 -9.38 21.20
N VAL A 296 -8.51 -9.01 22.47
CA VAL A 296 -9.10 -9.91 23.45
C VAL A 296 -10.53 -10.30 23.08
N GLN A 297 -11.31 -9.37 22.53
CA GLN A 297 -12.65 -9.62 22.04
C GLN A 297 -12.66 -10.62 20.87
N ARG A 298 -11.76 -10.46 19.92
CA ARG A 298 -11.64 -11.39 18.78
C ARG A 298 -11.21 -12.79 19.20
N GLU A 299 -10.22 -12.87 20.09
CA GLU A 299 -9.60 -14.16 20.44
C GLU A 299 -10.38 -14.94 21.52
N LEU A 300 -10.99 -14.25 22.49
CA LEU A 300 -11.60 -14.90 23.66
C LEU A 300 -13.11 -14.63 23.81
N LEU A 301 -13.64 -13.58 23.21
CA LEU A 301 -15.05 -13.17 23.33
C LEU A 301 -15.74 -13.10 21.95
N HIS A 302 -15.31 -13.96 21.05
CA HIS A 302 -15.74 -13.98 19.64
C HIS A 302 -17.27 -14.03 19.48
N ASP A 303 -17.96 -14.85 20.30
CA ASP A 303 -19.42 -15.00 20.21
C ASP A 303 -20.15 -13.70 20.53
N ASP A 304 -19.72 -12.98 21.58
CA ASP A 304 -20.31 -11.70 21.97
C ASP A 304 -20.05 -10.63 20.89
N LEU A 305 -18.83 -10.61 20.32
CA LEU A 305 -18.47 -9.70 19.24
C LEU A 305 -19.30 -9.98 17.99
N THR A 306 -19.37 -11.22 17.56
CA THR A 306 -20.13 -11.66 16.38
C THR A 306 -21.63 -11.34 16.52
N ALA A 307 -22.19 -11.44 17.74
CA ALA A 307 -23.58 -11.07 17.99
C ALA A 307 -23.85 -9.56 17.87
N ILE A 308 -22.82 -8.71 18.13
CA ILE A 308 -22.91 -7.27 17.91
C ILE A 308 -22.77 -6.96 16.43
N GLU A 309 -21.81 -7.57 15.75
CA GLU A 309 -21.58 -7.40 14.31
C GLU A 309 -22.78 -7.84 13.47
N ALA A 310 -23.50 -8.90 13.90
CA ALA A 310 -24.73 -9.32 13.26
C ALA A 310 -25.85 -8.28 13.41
N ASP A 311 -25.99 -7.68 14.60
CA ASP A 311 -26.96 -6.59 14.80
C ASP A 311 -26.56 -5.33 13.99
N ASP A 312 -25.28 -4.97 13.94
CA ASP A 312 -24.78 -3.83 13.13
C ASP A 312 -25.03 -4.07 11.63
N ARG A 313 -24.78 -5.29 11.13
CA ARG A 313 -25.09 -5.69 9.75
C ARG A 313 -26.58 -5.58 9.45
N ARG A 314 -27.44 -6.06 10.39
CA ARG A 314 -28.89 -5.93 10.24
C ARG A 314 -29.34 -4.47 10.16
N VAL A 315 -28.71 -3.56 10.91
CA VAL A 315 -28.98 -2.12 10.80
C VAL A 315 -28.64 -1.60 9.41
N GLN A 316 -27.51 -2.00 8.82
CA GLN A 316 -27.12 -1.60 7.46
C GLN A 316 -28.07 -2.17 6.39
N GLU A 317 -28.52 -3.43 6.54
CA GLU A 317 -29.52 -4.04 5.67
C GLU A 317 -30.86 -3.24 5.73
N ILE A 318 -31.28 -2.86 6.94
CA ILE A 318 -32.49 -2.06 7.13
C ILE A 318 -32.37 -0.68 6.48
N ASP A 319 -31.21 -0.03 6.62
CA ASP A 319 -30.98 1.27 5.97
C ASP A 319 -31.12 1.15 4.44
N SER A 320 -30.57 0.08 3.81
CA SER A 320 -30.74 -0.21 2.38
C SER A 320 -32.19 -0.60 2.00
N GLU A 321 -32.91 -1.34 2.87
CA GLU A 321 -34.33 -1.64 2.65
C GLU A 321 -35.17 -0.35 2.66
N ILE A 322 -34.87 0.60 3.56
CA ILE A 322 -35.55 1.90 3.65
C ILE A 322 -35.31 2.72 2.39
N GLU A 323 -34.06 2.77 1.87
CA GLU A 323 -33.71 3.43 0.62
C GLU A 323 -34.50 2.82 -0.55
N THR A 324 -34.53 1.49 -0.64
CA THR A 324 -35.28 0.77 -1.69
C THR A 324 -36.77 1.09 -1.67
N ILE A 325 -37.40 1.16 -0.46
CA ILE A 325 -38.79 1.54 -0.32
C ILE A 325 -39.01 2.98 -0.83
N LEU A 326 -38.11 3.89 -0.48
CA LEU A 326 -38.20 5.30 -0.87
C LEU A 326 -38.04 5.48 -2.38
N GLU A 327 -37.08 4.80 -2.99
CA GLU A 327 -36.86 4.79 -4.44
C GLU A 327 -38.05 4.23 -5.22
N GLY A 328 -38.76 3.27 -4.65
CA GLY A 328 -39.96 2.65 -5.24
C GLY A 328 -41.20 3.53 -5.28
N PHE A 329 -41.19 4.70 -4.65
CA PHE A 329 -42.32 5.63 -4.66
C PHE A 329 -42.31 6.53 -5.88
N ASP A 330 -43.52 6.81 -6.41
CA ASP A 330 -43.68 7.79 -7.48
C ASP A 330 -43.36 9.21 -6.98
N GLU A 331 -42.86 10.08 -7.88
CA GLU A 331 -42.50 11.45 -7.55
C GLU A 331 -43.67 12.28 -7.01
N ASP A 332 -44.90 12.04 -7.51
CA ASP A 332 -46.10 12.69 -7.03
C ASP A 332 -46.41 12.31 -5.56
N ASP A 333 -46.25 11.05 -5.20
CA ASP A 333 -46.40 10.55 -3.84
C ASP A 333 -45.38 11.14 -2.87
N LYS A 334 -44.09 11.23 -3.33
CA LYS A 334 -43.02 11.83 -2.55
C LYS A 334 -43.27 13.31 -2.26
N GLN A 335 -43.68 14.09 -3.27
CA GLN A 335 -43.93 15.54 -3.13
C GLN A 335 -45.15 15.86 -2.31
N ASN A 336 -46.18 15.01 -2.29
CA ASN A 336 -47.44 15.24 -1.58
C ASN A 336 -47.45 14.67 -0.15
N SER A 337 -46.34 14.06 0.31
CA SER A 337 -46.28 13.45 1.65
C SER A 337 -45.37 14.19 2.60
N ASP A 338 -45.89 14.66 3.71
CA ASP A 338 -45.08 15.19 4.81
C ASP A 338 -44.09 14.16 5.43
N ALA A 339 -44.33 12.87 5.18
CA ALA A 339 -43.49 11.79 5.69
C ALA A 339 -42.14 11.67 4.98
N ILE A 340 -41.97 12.37 3.84
CA ILE A 340 -40.74 12.42 3.06
C ILE A 340 -40.25 13.89 3.05
N ASN A 341 -38.94 14.09 3.05
CA ASN A 341 -38.36 15.42 3.01
C ASN A 341 -38.58 16.09 1.63
N GLN A 342 -38.33 17.42 1.54
CA GLN A 342 -38.56 18.19 0.31
C GLN A 342 -37.69 17.73 -0.87
N ASP A 343 -36.53 17.14 -0.58
CA ASP A 343 -35.60 16.63 -1.60
C ASP A 343 -36.01 15.24 -2.10
N GLY A 344 -36.97 14.57 -1.46
CA GLY A 344 -37.48 13.25 -1.84
C GLY A 344 -36.54 12.09 -1.52
N ASP A 345 -35.47 12.32 -0.75
CA ASP A 345 -34.36 11.38 -0.51
C ASP A 345 -34.32 10.80 0.92
N ALA A 346 -35.21 11.22 1.82
CA ALA A 346 -35.24 10.72 3.18
C ALA A 346 -36.62 10.80 3.83
N PHE A 347 -36.92 9.83 4.69
CA PHE A 347 -38.12 9.89 5.53
C PHE A 347 -37.93 10.85 6.71
N VAL A 348 -38.98 11.63 7.00
CA VAL A 348 -39.07 12.45 8.20
C VAL A 348 -39.72 11.62 9.32
N ALA A 349 -38.91 11.04 10.20
CA ALA A 349 -39.33 10.03 11.18
C ALA A 349 -40.57 10.42 12.03
N ALA A 350 -40.69 11.72 12.39
CA ALA A 350 -41.81 12.20 13.16
C ALA A 350 -43.12 12.22 12.35
N GLU A 351 -43.04 12.64 11.09
CA GLU A 351 -44.19 12.73 10.18
C GLU A 351 -44.57 11.34 9.63
N LEU A 352 -43.56 10.49 9.33
CA LEU A 352 -43.78 9.08 8.98
C LEU A 352 -44.60 8.38 10.06
N LYS A 353 -44.27 8.56 11.33
CA LYS A 353 -45.03 7.96 12.45
C LYS A 353 -46.46 8.49 12.54
N LYS A 354 -46.70 9.79 12.24
CA LYS A 354 -48.04 10.38 12.19
C LYS A 354 -48.85 9.82 11.03
N ALA A 355 -48.26 9.75 9.84
CA ALA A 355 -48.86 9.20 8.63
C ALA A 355 -49.32 7.73 8.85
N VAL A 356 -48.41 6.90 9.38
CA VAL A 356 -48.73 5.48 9.67
C VAL A 356 -49.83 5.34 10.72
N LYS A 357 -49.87 6.23 11.71
CA LYS A 357 -50.98 6.22 12.71
C LYS A 357 -52.34 6.61 12.08
N ALA A 358 -52.32 7.47 11.07
CA ALA A 358 -53.54 7.86 10.34
C ALA A 358 -54.02 6.75 9.38
N ILE A 359 -53.12 6.03 8.71
CA ILE A 359 -53.37 4.90 7.82
C ILE A 359 -54.06 3.74 8.61
N GLY A 360 -53.63 3.51 9.85
CA GLY A 360 -54.21 2.46 10.71
C GLY A 360 -53.80 1.06 10.28
N LYS A 361 -54.76 0.06 10.39
CA LYS A 361 -54.44 -1.34 10.17
C LYS A 361 -54.54 -1.83 8.72
N ASN A 362 -55.21 -1.08 7.85
CA ASN A 362 -55.54 -1.50 6.48
C ASN A 362 -55.05 -0.44 5.47
N PRO A 363 -53.76 -0.46 5.04
CA PRO A 363 -53.24 0.44 4.01
C PRO A 363 -53.99 0.20 2.68
N ALA A 364 -54.42 1.29 2.03
CA ALA A 364 -55.22 1.23 0.82
C ALA A 364 -54.38 1.24 -0.48
N SER A 365 -53.16 1.78 -0.44
CA SER A 365 -52.28 1.87 -1.60
C SER A 365 -50.90 1.22 -1.37
N ASP A 366 -50.11 1.04 -2.43
CA ASP A 366 -48.71 0.57 -2.34
C ASP A 366 -47.84 1.57 -1.59
N PHE A 367 -48.08 2.86 -1.78
CA PHE A 367 -47.43 3.94 -1.04
C PHE A 367 -47.68 3.81 0.48
N GLU A 368 -48.95 3.65 0.91
CA GLU A 368 -49.29 3.48 2.32
C GLU A 368 -48.67 2.20 2.91
N ARG A 369 -48.61 1.10 2.14
CA ARG A 369 -47.91 -0.13 2.53
C ARG A 369 -46.42 0.10 2.75
N GLY A 370 -45.79 0.86 1.85
CA GLY A 370 -44.38 1.27 1.95
C GLY A 370 -44.11 2.12 3.20
N LEU A 371 -44.97 3.11 3.50
CA LEU A 371 -44.83 3.92 4.72
C LEU A 371 -44.93 3.07 5.99
N VAL A 372 -45.89 2.13 6.04
CA VAL A 372 -46.06 1.19 7.18
C VAL A 372 -44.83 0.29 7.33
N GLN A 373 -44.27 -0.20 6.22
CA GLN A 373 -43.06 -1.01 6.23
C GLN A 373 -41.85 -0.20 6.69
N ALA A 374 -41.64 1.00 6.15
CA ALA A 374 -40.56 1.91 6.57
C ALA A 374 -40.64 2.19 8.08
N GLN A 375 -41.84 2.50 8.63
CA GLN A 375 -41.98 2.73 10.08
C GLN A 375 -41.58 1.50 10.92
N LYS A 376 -41.93 0.27 10.49
CA LYS A 376 -41.51 -0.96 11.18
C LYS A 376 -39.98 -1.08 11.18
N LEU A 377 -39.36 -0.80 10.06
CA LEU A 377 -37.90 -0.81 9.91
C LEU A 377 -37.23 0.25 10.81
N PHE A 378 -37.75 1.46 10.87
CA PHE A 378 -37.30 2.49 11.82
C PHE A 378 -37.43 2.06 13.29
N ASP A 379 -38.52 1.42 13.65
CA ASP A 379 -38.72 0.92 15.02
C ASP A 379 -37.77 -0.27 15.34
N GLU A 380 -37.48 -1.14 14.36
CA GLU A 380 -36.49 -2.21 14.46
C GLU A 380 -35.08 -1.62 14.62
N THR A 381 -34.69 -0.68 13.77
CA THR A 381 -33.37 0.03 13.85
C THR A 381 -33.18 0.67 15.22
N LYS A 382 -34.21 1.33 15.74
CA LYS A 382 -34.13 1.96 17.08
C LYS A 382 -33.87 0.95 18.19
N LYS A 383 -34.54 -0.23 18.12
CA LYS A 383 -34.35 -1.33 19.08
C LYS A 383 -32.93 -1.91 18.96
N LEU A 384 -32.51 -2.19 17.72
CA LEU A 384 -31.18 -2.72 17.45
C LEU A 384 -30.10 -1.76 17.94
N LYS A 385 -30.13 -0.46 17.59
CA LYS A 385 -29.15 0.55 18.04
C LYS A 385 -29.09 0.65 19.57
N SER A 386 -30.24 0.56 20.26
CA SER A 386 -30.25 0.51 21.72
C SER A 386 -29.67 -0.78 22.28
N GLY A 387 -29.99 -1.93 21.66
CA GLY A 387 -29.44 -3.24 22.00
C GLY A 387 -27.91 -3.32 21.78
N ILE A 388 -27.44 -2.85 20.62
CA ILE A 388 -26.01 -2.77 20.28
C ILE A 388 -25.25 -1.97 21.34
N LYS A 389 -25.76 -0.80 21.72
CA LYS A 389 -25.12 0.02 22.76
C LYS A 389 -25.02 -0.74 24.09
N THR A 390 -26.07 -1.43 24.49
CA THR A 390 -26.07 -2.23 25.73
C THR A 390 -25.10 -3.40 25.63
N LYS A 391 -25.10 -4.13 24.50
CA LYS A 391 -24.17 -5.24 24.26
C LYS A 391 -22.70 -4.78 24.24
N ARG A 392 -22.40 -3.63 23.58
CA ARG A 392 -21.06 -3.06 23.53
C ARG A 392 -20.54 -2.70 24.93
N ASN A 393 -21.37 -2.04 25.76
CA ASN A 393 -21.00 -1.74 27.12
C ASN A 393 -20.76 -3.01 27.96
N ALA A 394 -21.61 -4.03 27.80
CA ALA A 394 -21.44 -5.31 28.47
C ALA A 394 -20.18 -6.05 27.98
N LEU A 395 -19.89 -6.02 26.69
CA LEU A 395 -18.67 -6.59 26.12
C LEU A 395 -17.43 -5.89 26.63
N GLU A 396 -17.44 -4.55 26.75
CA GLU A 396 -16.32 -3.77 27.29
C GLU A 396 -16.01 -4.16 28.75
N GLU A 397 -17.03 -4.23 29.62
CA GLU A 397 -16.87 -4.68 31.01
C GLU A 397 -16.38 -6.13 31.08
N LYS A 398 -16.95 -7.01 30.26
CA LYS A 398 -16.52 -8.40 30.16
C LYS A 398 -15.08 -8.52 29.71
N THR A 399 -14.65 -7.71 28.72
CA THR A 399 -13.27 -7.67 28.22
C THR A 399 -12.31 -7.25 29.32
N ARG A 400 -12.64 -6.19 30.06
CA ARG A 400 -11.86 -5.73 31.22
C ARG A 400 -11.66 -6.85 32.23
N ASP A 401 -12.73 -7.53 32.59
CA ASP A 401 -12.69 -8.58 33.61
C ASP A 401 -11.95 -9.84 33.09
N THR A 402 -12.10 -10.16 31.79
CA THR A 402 -11.34 -11.23 31.12
C THR A 402 -9.84 -10.94 31.15
N ILE A 403 -9.41 -9.72 30.78
CA ILE A 403 -7.97 -9.34 30.82
C ILE A 403 -7.41 -9.54 32.24
N LYS A 404 -8.12 -9.11 33.27
CA LYS A 404 -7.69 -9.25 34.66
C LYS A 404 -7.60 -10.70 35.16
N ALA A 405 -8.37 -11.59 34.53
CA ALA A 405 -8.47 -13.00 34.92
C ALA A 405 -7.61 -13.95 34.06
N LEU A 406 -6.85 -13.42 33.07
CA LEU A 406 -6.04 -14.24 32.18
C LEU A 406 -5.05 -15.13 32.94
N SER A 407 -4.96 -16.39 32.56
CA SER A 407 -3.83 -17.25 32.93
C SER A 407 -2.57 -16.84 32.17
N ASP A 408 -1.39 -17.32 32.65
CA ASP A 408 -0.12 -17.03 31.97
C ASP A 408 -0.10 -17.54 30.52
N ASP A 409 -0.69 -18.72 30.29
CA ASP A 409 -0.73 -19.32 28.94
C ASP A 409 -1.65 -18.55 27.99
N GLU A 410 -2.79 -18.04 28.48
CA GLU A 410 -3.68 -17.18 27.69
C GLU A 410 -3.02 -15.83 27.38
N ALA A 411 -2.36 -15.23 28.39
CA ALA A 411 -1.62 -13.99 28.23
C ALA A 411 -0.53 -14.13 27.15
N ARG A 412 0.27 -15.22 27.20
CA ARG A 412 1.29 -15.50 26.18
C ARG A 412 0.71 -15.73 24.79
N ARG A 413 -0.41 -16.46 24.67
CA ARG A 413 -1.10 -16.63 23.39
C ARG A 413 -1.59 -15.31 22.81
N LEU A 414 -2.10 -14.41 23.64
CA LEU A 414 -2.52 -13.08 23.19
C LEU A 414 -1.34 -12.19 22.80
N LEU A 415 -0.20 -12.27 23.49
CA LEU A 415 1.03 -11.60 23.07
C LEU A 415 1.52 -12.13 21.72
N GLU A 416 1.49 -13.44 21.50
CA GLU A 416 1.81 -14.06 20.22
C GLU A 416 0.87 -13.58 19.10
N ALA A 417 -0.42 -13.54 19.37
CA ALA A 417 -1.43 -13.02 18.43
C ALA A 417 -1.26 -11.51 18.15
N LYS A 418 -0.77 -10.74 19.12
CA LYS A 418 -0.49 -9.30 18.98
C LYS A 418 0.80 -9.02 18.20
N TRP A 419 1.89 -9.71 18.51
CA TRP A 419 3.22 -9.36 18.05
C TRP A 419 3.67 -10.19 16.84
N ILE A 420 3.45 -11.51 16.90
CA ILE A 420 4.03 -12.45 15.95
C ILE A 420 3.11 -12.70 14.76
N THR A 421 1.83 -12.97 15.00
CA THR A 421 0.88 -13.31 13.94
C THR A 421 0.76 -12.21 12.86
N PRO A 422 0.66 -10.91 13.19
CA PRO A 422 0.62 -9.85 12.18
C PRO A 422 1.92 -9.74 11.38
N LEU A 423 3.08 -9.85 12.05
CA LEU A 423 4.39 -9.81 11.39
C LEU A 423 4.54 -11.00 10.43
N GLN A 424 4.19 -12.21 10.87
CA GLN A 424 4.24 -13.40 10.03
C GLN A 424 3.39 -13.22 8.75
N LYS A 425 2.15 -12.76 8.88
CA LYS A 425 1.27 -12.50 7.72
C LYS A 425 1.88 -11.49 6.75
N GLN A 426 2.46 -10.40 7.26
CA GLN A 426 3.10 -9.40 6.41
C GLN A 426 4.34 -9.95 5.68
N LEU A 427 5.11 -10.81 6.32
CA LEU A 427 6.25 -11.47 5.69
C LEU A 427 5.80 -12.49 4.64
N GLU A 428 4.75 -13.27 4.91
CA GLU A 428 4.16 -14.22 3.97
C GLU A 428 3.63 -13.57 2.68
N GLU A 429 3.30 -12.28 2.71
CA GLU A 429 2.83 -11.50 1.54
C GLU A 429 3.96 -10.98 0.64
N LEU A 430 5.23 -11.01 1.06
CA LEU A 430 6.33 -10.47 0.26
C LEU A 430 6.48 -11.13 -1.12
N PRO A 431 6.36 -12.47 -1.29
CA PRO A 431 6.37 -13.09 -2.60
C PRO A 431 5.25 -12.58 -3.52
N ASN A 432 4.08 -12.29 -2.97
CA ASN A 432 2.95 -11.77 -3.73
C ASN A 432 3.27 -10.37 -4.31
N ALA A 433 3.96 -9.51 -3.56
CA ALA A 433 4.37 -8.19 -4.04
C ALA A 433 5.31 -8.29 -5.26
N VAL A 434 6.26 -9.24 -5.24
CA VAL A 434 7.17 -9.54 -6.36
C VAL A 434 6.40 -10.04 -7.58
N ILE A 435 5.43 -10.93 -7.37
CA ILE A 435 4.57 -11.49 -8.43
C ILE A 435 3.72 -10.38 -9.05
N ASP A 436 3.12 -9.53 -8.22
CA ASP A 436 2.29 -8.40 -8.68
C ASP A 436 3.10 -7.36 -9.45
N GLU A 437 4.35 -7.13 -9.06
CA GLU A 437 5.28 -6.28 -9.80
C GLU A 437 5.55 -6.83 -11.21
N LEU A 438 5.84 -8.13 -11.36
CA LEU A 438 5.99 -8.73 -12.69
C LEU A 438 4.71 -8.65 -13.50
N ILE A 439 3.55 -8.97 -12.91
CA ILE A 439 2.25 -8.85 -13.57
C ILE A 439 2.04 -7.43 -14.09
N GLY A 440 2.36 -6.43 -13.29
CA GLY A 440 2.30 -5.02 -13.66
C GLY A 440 3.22 -4.69 -14.84
N LYS A 441 4.47 -5.14 -14.80
CA LYS A 441 5.46 -4.94 -15.86
C LYS A 441 5.03 -5.60 -17.19
N VAL A 442 4.54 -6.84 -17.15
CA VAL A 442 4.07 -7.56 -18.34
C VAL A 442 2.83 -6.91 -18.94
N ASN A 443 1.86 -6.50 -18.10
CA ASN A 443 0.68 -5.76 -18.55
C ASN A 443 1.06 -4.42 -19.18
N ALA A 444 2.00 -3.68 -18.60
CA ALA A 444 2.50 -2.43 -19.14
C ALA A 444 3.13 -2.62 -20.53
N LEU A 445 3.97 -3.66 -20.70
CA LEU A 445 4.56 -4.01 -21.99
C LEU A 445 3.50 -4.39 -23.03
N LYS A 446 2.51 -5.21 -22.67
CA LYS A 446 1.39 -5.56 -23.55
C LYS A 446 0.61 -4.34 -23.98
N ASN A 447 0.24 -3.47 -23.06
CA ASN A 447 -0.57 -2.28 -23.32
C ASN A 447 0.19 -1.22 -24.11
N LYS A 448 1.50 -1.11 -23.93
CA LYS A 448 2.37 -0.16 -24.64
C LYS A 448 2.26 -0.31 -26.17
N TYR A 449 2.13 -1.54 -26.66
CA TYR A 449 2.06 -1.86 -28.08
C TYR A 449 0.68 -2.41 -28.52
N ALA A 450 -0.36 -2.24 -27.71
CA ALA A 450 -1.70 -2.75 -27.99
C ALA A 450 -2.38 -2.04 -29.16
N THR A 451 -2.08 -0.75 -29.36
CA THR A 451 -2.62 0.05 -30.47
C THR A 451 -1.52 0.25 -31.52
N THR A 452 -1.72 -0.30 -32.70
CA THR A 452 -0.75 -0.19 -33.78
C THR A 452 -1.03 1.02 -34.68
N TYR A 453 -0.05 1.39 -35.51
CA TYR A 453 -0.23 2.40 -36.55
C TYR A 453 -1.37 2.01 -37.50
N ALA A 454 -1.49 0.72 -37.85
CA ALA A 454 -2.55 0.22 -38.70
C ALA A 454 -3.94 0.41 -38.07
N ASP A 455 -4.08 0.18 -36.76
CA ASP A 455 -5.32 0.41 -36.02
C ASP A 455 -5.71 1.90 -36.03
N VAL A 456 -4.73 2.78 -35.79
CA VAL A 456 -4.95 4.23 -35.82
C VAL A 456 -5.37 4.70 -37.21
N CYS A 457 -4.72 4.19 -38.27
CA CYS A 457 -5.13 4.49 -39.64
C CYS A 457 -6.56 4.01 -39.92
N GLY A 458 -6.91 2.79 -39.48
CA GLY A 458 -8.27 2.28 -39.61
C GLY A 458 -9.31 3.15 -38.90
N GLN A 459 -9.01 3.61 -37.66
CA GLN A 459 -9.87 4.53 -36.90
C GLN A 459 -10.04 5.89 -37.60
N ILE A 460 -8.96 6.39 -38.19
CA ILE A 460 -9.03 7.64 -39.01
C ILE A 460 -9.96 7.43 -40.20
N ASP A 461 -9.76 6.34 -40.97
CA ASP A 461 -10.60 6.03 -42.13
C ASP A 461 -12.09 5.87 -41.76
N GLU A 462 -12.38 5.23 -40.61
CA GLU A 462 -13.74 5.11 -40.08
C GLU A 462 -14.34 6.47 -39.70
N ALA A 463 -13.58 7.29 -38.95
CA ALA A 463 -14.02 8.62 -38.56
C ALA A 463 -14.25 9.55 -39.75
N GLU A 464 -13.40 9.46 -40.80
CA GLU A 464 -13.57 10.20 -42.05
C GLU A 464 -14.84 9.77 -42.77
N LYS A 465 -15.14 8.46 -42.84
CA LYS A 465 -16.39 7.95 -43.42
C LYS A 465 -17.63 8.38 -42.64
N GLU A 466 -17.59 8.33 -41.32
CA GLU A 466 -18.69 8.81 -40.47
C GLU A 466 -18.94 10.30 -40.68
N LEU A 467 -17.87 11.10 -40.71
CA LEU A 467 -17.95 12.54 -40.97
C LEU A 467 -18.52 12.83 -42.35
N ALA A 468 -18.07 12.10 -43.38
CA ALA A 468 -18.61 12.20 -44.75
C ALA A 468 -20.11 11.84 -44.81
N GLY A 469 -20.55 10.83 -44.03
CA GLY A 469 -21.96 10.48 -43.85
C GLY A 469 -22.77 11.62 -43.22
N MET A 470 -22.28 12.20 -42.10
CA MET A 470 -22.94 13.34 -41.42
C MET A 470 -23.06 14.59 -42.34
N LEU A 471 -22.02 14.83 -43.17
CA LEU A 471 -22.07 15.93 -44.15
C LEU A 471 -23.15 15.72 -45.20
N GLY A 472 -23.46 14.46 -45.56
CA GLY A 472 -24.55 14.12 -46.49
C GLY A 472 -25.96 14.41 -45.98
N ASP A 473 -26.14 14.46 -44.65
CA ASP A 473 -27.42 14.78 -43.98
C ASP A 473 -27.67 16.29 -43.84
N LEU A 474 -26.68 17.12 -44.14
CA LEU A 474 -26.81 18.56 -44.03
C LEU A 474 -27.61 19.13 -45.20
N THR A 475 -28.50 20.08 -44.92
CA THR A 475 -29.29 20.80 -45.92
C THR A 475 -28.81 22.25 -46.06
N GLY A 476 -28.79 22.76 -47.29
CA GLY A 476 -28.32 24.11 -47.57
C GLY A 476 -28.75 24.62 -48.92
N ASN A 477 -28.31 25.81 -49.32
CA ASN A 477 -28.51 26.30 -50.67
C ASN A 477 -27.58 25.57 -51.68
N ALA A 478 -27.80 25.72 -52.98
CA ALA A 478 -27.06 25.02 -54.02
C ALA A 478 -25.52 25.24 -53.98
N ARG A 479 -25.08 26.38 -53.45
CA ARG A 479 -23.65 26.73 -53.31
C ARG A 479 -23.02 26.05 -52.09
N ASP A 480 -23.78 25.99 -50.98
CA ASP A 480 -23.36 25.31 -49.77
C ASP A 480 -23.28 23.79 -49.99
N LEU A 481 -24.28 23.21 -50.70
CA LEU A 481 -24.27 21.79 -51.02
C LEU A 481 -23.10 21.43 -51.95
N ALA A 482 -22.73 22.27 -52.90
CA ALA A 482 -21.56 22.03 -53.76
C ALA A 482 -20.24 22.03 -52.92
N GLY A 483 -20.14 22.93 -51.93
CA GLY A 483 -18.98 22.93 -51.01
C GLY A 483 -18.95 21.72 -50.09
N LEU A 484 -20.10 21.25 -49.64
CA LEU A 484 -20.20 20.03 -48.80
C LEU A 484 -19.84 18.77 -49.60
N GLU A 485 -20.22 18.68 -50.89
CA GLU A 485 -19.81 17.57 -51.76
C GLU A 485 -18.29 17.57 -52.02
N GLU A 486 -17.67 18.74 -52.21
CA GLU A 486 -16.23 18.86 -52.35
C GLU A 486 -15.49 18.45 -51.06
N LEU A 487 -16.00 18.87 -49.91
CA LEU A 487 -15.45 18.48 -48.59
C LEU A 487 -15.60 16.97 -48.35
N LYS A 488 -16.75 16.39 -48.71
CA LYS A 488 -17.01 14.96 -48.63
C LYS A 488 -16.05 14.15 -49.49
N ALA A 489 -15.77 14.63 -50.70
CA ALA A 489 -14.81 13.99 -51.61
C ALA A 489 -13.36 14.03 -51.03
N LEU A 490 -12.98 15.10 -50.31
CA LEU A 490 -11.68 15.22 -49.65
C LEU A 490 -11.56 14.26 -48.46
N LEU A 491 -12.65 13.87 -47.82
CA LEU A 491 -12.70 12.88 -46.73
C LEU A 491 -12.80 11.44 -47.23
N GLY A 492 -12.61 11.18 -48.54
CA GLY A 492 -12.66 9.85 -49.11
C GLY A 492 -14.09 9.27 -49.26
N GLY A 493 -15.13 10.10 -49.10
CA GLY A 493 -16.52 9.73 -49.38
C GLY A 493 -16.82 9.71 -50.90
N GLU A 494 -17.27 8.55 -51.44
CA GLU A 494 -17.83 8.46 -52.77
C GLU A 494 -19.17 9.21 -52.89
#